data_c96922b9a8dfa14bbe4f3ca62753b92e
#
_entry.id   c96922b9a8dfa14bbe4f3ca62753b92e
#
_cell.length_a   1.000
_cell.length_b   1.000
_cell.length_c   1.000
_cell.angle_alpha   90.00
_cell.angle_beta   90.00
_cell.angle_gamma   90.00
#
_symmetry.space_group_name_H-M   'P 1'
#
loop_
_entity.id
_entity.type
_entity.pdbx_description
1 polymer ?
#
loop_
_entity_poly.entity_id
_entity_poly.type
_entity_poly.pdbx_seq_one_letter_code
_entity_poly.pdbx_strand_id
1 'polypeptide(L)'
;MFDSIRETIDYAVENKMSFADIMIQEEMELSGKTRDEVRETMKQNLDVMRDAVIKGSTGEGVKSVTGYTGQDAIKLAKYNENNHALSGHEMVEAVKGAVATNEVNAAMGIICATPTAGSSGTIPGVLFKLEKTHELTEEQMIDFLFVSSLFGRVVANNASVAGATGGCQAEVGSASAMAAAAAVSIFGGEPEASGHAMALAISNLLGLVCDPVAGLVEIPCVMPVSYTHLTLPTNR
;
A
#
# COMPACT_ATOMS: atom_id res chain seq x y z
N MET A 1 14.52 4.02 17.09
CA MET A 1 13.89 4.67 15.90
C MET A 1 14.99 4.90 14.88
N PHE A 2 14.83 4.46 13.64
CA PHE A 2 15.86 4.53 12.60
C PHE A 2 15.75 5.82 11.80
N ASP A 3 16.89 6.42 11.48
CA ASP A 3 16.97 7.66 10.72
C ASP A 3 17.12 7.41 9.20
N SER A 4 17.43 6.18 8.81
CA SER A 4 17.60 5.81 7.40
C SER A 4 17.25 4.35 7.11
N ILE A 5 16.94 4.06 5.84
CA ILE A 5 16.74 2.68 5.37
C ILE A 5 18.01 1.85 5.53
N ARG A 6 19.18 2.44 5.33
CA ARG A 6 20.48 1.75 5.53
C ARG A 6 20.59 1.28 6.97
N GLU A 7 20.37 2.15 7.93
CA GLU A 7 20.41 1.81 9.36
C GLU A 7 19.41 0.69 9.73
N THR A 8 18.19 0.75 9.15
CA THR A 8 17.17 -0.28 9.34
C THR A 8 17.64 -1.65 8.81
N ILE A 9 18.29 -1.67 7.65
CA ILE A 9 18.83 -2.88 7.03
C ILE A 9 19.98 -3.43 7.88
N ASP A 10 20.94 -2.57 8.24
CA ASP A 10 22.11 -2.97 9.02
C ASP A 10 21.67 -3.56 10.37
N TYR A 11 20.70 -2.92 11.04
CA TYR A 11 20.14 -3.43 12.29
C TYR A 11 19.47 -4.81 12.13
N ALA A 12 18.70 -5.01 11.06
CA ALA A 12 18.06 -6.29 10.77
C ALA A 12 19.10 -7.42 10.59
N VAL A 13 20.16 -7.12 9.84
CA VAL A 13 21.25 -8.08 9.57
C VAL A 13 22.06 -8.40 10.83
N GLU A 14 22.48 -7.38 11.58
CA GLU A 14 23.30 -7.53 12.78
C GLU A 14 22.56 -8.31 13.89
N ASN A 15 21.28 -8.02 14.07
CA ASN A 15 20.46 -8.66 15.11
C ASN A 15 19.73 -9.92 14.63
N LYS A 16 19.83 -10.28 13.35
CA LYS A 16 19.13 -11.41 12.74
C LYS A 16 17.61 -11.35 12.99
N MET A 17 17.05 -10.16 12.90
CA MET A 17 15.64 -9.91 13.10
C MET A 17 14.92 -9.64 11.77
N SER A 18 13.67 -10.11 11.66
CA SER A 18 12.84 -9.71 10.55
C SER A 18 12.41 -8.24 10.70
N PHE A 19 12.13 -7.57 9.59
CA PHE A 19 11.59 -6.21 9.61
C PHE A 19 10.25 -6.12 10.34
N ALA A 20 9.42 -7.16 10.27
CA ALA A 20 8.17 -7.23 11.01
C ALA A 20 8.42 -7.26 12.53
N ASP A 21 9.37 -8.07 12.99
CA ASP A 21 9.73 -8.15 14.43
C ASP A 21 10.32 -6.84 14.94
N ILE A 22 11.14 -6.17 14.14
CA ILE A 22 11.69 -4.84 14.47
C ILE A 22 10.55 -3.85 14.69
N MET A 23 9.60 -3.78 13.75
CA MET A 23 8.47 -2.85 13.87
C MET A 23 7.56 -3.18 15.06
N ILE A 24 7.31 -4.48 15.30
CA ILE A 24 6.51 -4.92 16.44
C ILE A 24 7.21 -4.53 17.76
N GLN A 25 8.52 -4.75 17.87
CA GLN A 25 9.28 -4.38 19.05
C GLN A 25 9.21 -2.87 19.32
N GLU A 26 9.43 -2.05 18.31
CA GLU A 26 9.31 -0.59 18.45
C GLU A 26 7.90 -0.16 18.87
N GLU A 27 6.86 -0.79 18.32
CA GLU A 27 5.48 -0.48 18.69
C GLU A 27 5.17 -0.90 20.14
N MET A 28 5.69 -2.04 20.59
CA MET A 28 5.59 -2.46 21.97
C MET A 28 6.26 -1.46 22.94
N GLU A 29 7.43 -0.96 22.59
CA GLU A 29 8.17 0.04 23.39
C GLU A 29 7.44 1.38 23.45
N LEU A 30 6.84 1.82 22.35
CA LEU A 30 6.12 3.09 22.25
C LEU A 30 4.74 3.05 22.93
N SER A 31 4.00 1.97 22.74
CA SER A 31 2.61 1.86 23.21
C SER A 31 2.47 1.21 24.60
N GLY A 32 3.50 0.49 25.06
CA GLY A 32 3.44 -0.33 26.27
C GLY A 32 2.57 -1.58 26.14
N LYS A 33 2.13 -1.91 24.92
CA LYS A 33 1.32 -3.11 24.63
C LYS A 33 2.19 -4.36 24.52
N THR A 34 1.57 -5.51 24.73
CA THR A 34 2.16 -6.81 24.46
C THR A 34 2.24 -7.06 22.96
N ARG A 35 3.07 -8.03 22.55
CA ARG A 35 3.19 -8.47 21.16
C ARG A 35 1.83 -8.87 20.56
N ASP A 36 1.04 -9.62 21.32
CA ASP A 36 -0.26 -10.10 20.85
C ASP A 36 -1.26 -8.94 20.66
N GLU A 37 -1.27 -7.97 21.55
CA GLU A 37 -2.12 -6.77 21.42
C GLU A 37 -1.70 -5.89 20.22
N VAL A 38 -0.40 -5.78 19.95
CA VAL A 38 0.12 -5.07 18.77
C VAL A 38 -0.29 -5.79 17.49
N ARG A 39 -0.14 -7.11 17.42
CA ARG A 39 -0.58 -7.91 16.26
C ARG A 39 -2.09 -7.88 16.07
N GLU A 40 -2.87 -7.94 17.14
CA GLU A 40 -4.34 -7.83 17.07
C GLU A 40 -4.78 -6.46 16.54
N THR A 41 -4.12 -5.39 16.95
CA THR A 41 -4.37 -4.05 16.40
C THR A 41 -4.08 -4.00 14.89
N MET A 42 -2.99 -4.63 14.43
CA MET A 42 -2.67 -4.68 12.99
C MET A 42 -3.66 -5.56 12.22
N LYS A 43 -4.14 -6.66 12.82
CA LYS A 43 -5.21 -7.48 12.24
C LYS A 43 -6.49 -6.68 12.02
N GLN A 44 -6.90 -5.85 12.97
CA GLN A 44 -8.05 -4.96 12.79
C GLN A 44 -7.87 -4.00 11.60
N ASN A 45 -6.65 -3.47 11.39
CA ASN A 45 -6.34 -2.68 10.20
C ASN A 45 -6.44 -3.50 8.92
N LEU A 46 -5.95 -4.75 8.93
CA LEU A 46 -6.09 -5.67 7.80
C LEU A 46 -7.57 -5.92 7.45
N ASP A 47 -8.41 -6.13 8.45
CA ASP A 47 -9.86 -6.36 8.26
C ASP A 47 -10.53 -5.12 7.64
N VAL A 48 -10.20 -3.91 8.12
CA VAL A 48 -10.69 -2.64 7.53
C VAL A 48 -10.26 -2.50 6.07
N MET A 49 -9.00 -2.82 5.74
CA MET A 49 -8.50 -2.79 4.37
C MET A 49 -9.26 -3.79 3.47
N ARG A 50 -9.50 -4.99 3.98
CA ARG A 50 -10.26 -6.04 3.27
C ARG A 50 -11.69 -5.60 2.99
N ASP A 51 -12.37 -5.06 4.00
CA ASP A 51 -13.73 -4.55 3.88
C ASP A 51 -13.84 -3.43 2.85
N ALA A 52 -12.86 -2.52 2.83
CA ALA A 52 -12.82 -1.43 1.83
C ALA A 52 -12.68 -1.98 0.40
N VAL A 53 -11.78 -2.94 0.16
CA VAL A 53 -11.63 -3.57 -1.16
C VAL A 53 -12.92 -4.28 -1.58
N ILE A 54 -13.53 -5.06 -0.68
CA ILE A 54 -14.77 -5.77 -0.96
C ILE A 54 -15.89 -4.77 -1.28
N LYS A 55 -16.09 -3.76 -0.44
CA LYS A 55 -17.14 -2.76 -0.60
C LYS A 55 -17.04 -1.98 -1.91
N GLY A 56 -15.81 -1.61 -2.33
CA GLY A 56 -15.59 -0.87 -3.58
C GLY A 56 -15.67 -1.74 -4.83
N SER A 57 -15.36 -3.05 -4.73
CA SER A 57 -15.21 -3.93 -5.91
C SER A 57 -16.34 -4.95 -6.09
N THR A 58 -17.38 -4.95 -5.26
CA THR A 58 -18.50 -5.91 -5.34
C THR A 58 -19.86 -5.21 -5.43
N GLY A 59 -20.86 -5.94 -5.89
CA GLY A 59 -22.23 -5.43 -6.04
C GLY A 59 -22.30 -4.25 -7.02
N GLU A 60 -22.83 -3.13 -6.56
CA GLU A 60 -22.90 -1.90 -7.35
C GLU A 60 -21.68 -0.98 -7.15
N GLY A 61 -20.74 -1.37 -6.26
CA GLY A 61 -19.63 -0.52 -5.86
C GLY A 61 -20.06 0.69 -5.04
N VAL A 62 -19.24 1.72 -5.06
CA VAL A 62 -19.51 2.98 -4.36
C VAL A 62 -19.46 4.16 -5.33
N LYS A 63 -20.08 5.28 -4.94
CA LYS A 63 -19.98 6.56 -5.62
C LYS A 63 -19.55 7.63 -4.63
N SER A 64 -18.70 8.54 -5.07
CA SER A 64 -18.29 9.68 -4.28
C SER A 64 -19.48 10.64 -4.04
N VAL A 65 -19.35 11.48 -3.01
CA VAL A 65 -20.34 12.50 -2.68
C VAL A 65 -20.50 13.52 -3.82
N THR A 66 -19.42 13.83 -4.53
CA THR A 66 -19.41 14.76 -5.68
C THR A 66 -19.97 14.14 -6.95
N GLY A 67 -19.98 12.80 -7.05
CA GLY A 67 -20.35 12.06 -8.25
C GLY A 67 -19.27 12.04 -9.34
N TYR A 68 -18.07 12.57 -9.09
CA TYR A 68 -16.97 12.57 -10.08
C TYR A 68 -16.27 11.23 -10.21
N THR A 69 -16.21 10.46 -9.13
CA THR A 69 -15.60 9.12 -9.12
C THR A 69 -16.55 8.08 -8.54
N GLY A 70 -16.27 6.84 -8.84
CA GLY A 70 -17.00 5.68 -8.32
C GLY A 70 -17.37 4.67 -9.39
N GLN A 71 -17.48 3.40 -8.97
CA GLN A 71 -17.80 2.25 -9.80
C GLN A 71 -16.71 1.90 -10.85
N ASP A 72 -15.52 2.51 -10.81
CA ASP A 72 -14.43 2.18 -11.73
C ASP A 72 -13.79 0.86 -11.37
N ALA A 73 -13.73 0.51 -10.08
CA ALA A 73 -13.32 -0.82 -9.65
C ALA A 73 -14.24 -1.93 -10.20
N ILE A 74 -15.55 -1.69 -10.27
CA ILE A 74 -16.53 -2.61 -10.89
C ILE A 74 -16.29 -2.72 -12.40
N LYS A 75 -16.00 -1.62 -13.08
CA LYS A 75 -15.68 -1.62 -14.51
C LYS A 75 -14.39 -2.40 -14.78
N LEU A 76 -13.37 -2.22 -13.93
CA LEU A 76 -12.12 -2.98 -14.01
C LEU A 76 -12.35 -4.48 -13.80
N ALA A 77 -13.20 -4.88 -12.84
CA ALA A 77 -13.56 -6.28 -12.64
C ALA A 77 -14.17 -6.89 -13.91
N LYS A 78 -15.19 -6.23 -14.47
CA LYS A 78 -15.85 -6.66 -15.71
C LYS A 78 -14.90 -6.69 -16.91
N TYR A 79 -14.01 -5.71 -17.02
CA TYR A 79 -12.99 -5.68 -18.07
C TYR A 79 -12.06 -6.87 -17.95
N ASN A 80 -11.59 -7.16 -16.73
CA ASN A 80 -10.65 -8.24 -16.48
C ASN A 80 -11.21 -9.65 -16.73
N GLU A 81 -12.53 -9.83 -16.52
CA GLU A 81 -13.22 -11.10 -16.82
C GLU A 81 -13.33 -11.37 -18.34
N ASN A 82 -13.47 -10.33 -19.14
CA ASN A 82 -13.85 -10.44 -20.55
C ASN A 82 -12.72 -10.11 -21.54
N ASN A 83 -11.57 -9.63 -21.07
CA ASN A 83 -10.50 -9.13 -21.93
C ASN A 83 -9.13 -9.65 -21.50
N HIS A 84 -8.21 -9.73 -22.47
CA HIS A 84 -6.80 -9.94 -22.22
C HIS A 84 -6.09 -8.58 -22.11
N ALA A 85 -5.96 -8.08 -20.88
CA ALA A 85 -5.24 -6.85 -20.65
C ALA A 85 -3.75 -6.97 -21.02
N LEU A 86 -3.19 -5.94 -21.65
CA LEU A 86 -1.75 -5.92 -22.01
C LEU A 86 -0.84 -6.04 -20.78
N SER A 87 -1.28 -5.51 -19.62
CA SER A 87 -0.58 -5.63 -18.34
C SER A 87 -0.76 -7.00 -17.66
N GLY A 88 -1.62 -7.86 -18.21
CA GLY A 88 -1.99 -9.13 -17.61
C GLY A 88 -3.12 -9.04 -16.59
N HIS A 89 -3.82 -10.15 -16.42
CA HIS A 89 -4.96 -10.28 -15.50
C HIS A 89 -4.60 -9.89 -14.06
N GLU A 90 -3.44 -10.32 -13.61
CA GLU A 90 -2.94 -10.11 -12.25
C GLU A 90 -2.76 -8.62 -11.89
N MET A 91 -2.23 -7.86 -12.84
CA MET A 91 -2.06 -6.42 -12.66
C MET A 91 -3.41 -5.70 -12.52
N VAL A 92 -4.38 -6.05 -13.38
CA VAL A 92 -5.72 -5.43 -13.33
C VAL A 92 -6.43 -5.76 -12.00
N GLU A 93 -6.23 -6.96 -11.44
CA GLU A 93 -6.76 -7.32 -10.12
C GLU A 93 -6.16 -6.42 -9.01
N ALA A 94 -4.85 -6.19 -9.02
CA ALA A 94 -4.23 -5.30 -8.05
C ALA A 94 -4.73 -3.85 -8.19
N VAL A 95 -4.79 -3.34 -9.42
CA VAL A 95 -5.34 -2.01 -9.74
C VAL A 95 -6.80 -1.89 -9.27
N LYS A 96 -7.61 -2.90 -9.54
CA LYS A 96 -9.00 -2.95 -9.08
C LYS A 96 -9.11 -2.81 -7.56
N GLY A 97 -8.31 -3.56 -6.80
CA GLY A 97 -8.30 -3.48 -5.34
C GLY A 97 -7.89 -2.10 -4.82
N ALA A 98 -6.90 -1.50 -5.46
CA ALA A 98 -6.44 -0.16 -5.12
C ALA A 98 -7.49 0.92 -5.42
N VAL A 99 -8.09 0.89 -6.60
CA VAL A 99 -9.17 1.81 -7.01
C VAL A 99 -10.37 1.63 -6.09
N ALA A 100 -10.77 0.39 -5.78
CA ALA A 100 -11.89 0.10 -4.87
C ALA A 100 -11.72 0.80 -3.51
N THR A 101 -10.53 0.70 -2.91
CA THR A 101 -10.24 1.35 -1.62
C THR A 101 -10.33 2.88 -1.74
N ASN A 102 -9.74 3.47 -2.78
CA ASN A 102 -9.76 4.92 -2.96
C ASN A 102 -11.17 5.44 -3.31
N GLU A 103 -11.99 4.67 -4.01
CA GLU A 103 -13.41 5.00 -4.21
C GLU A 103 -14.19 4.97 -2.89
N VAL A 104 -13.91 4.01 -2.00
CA VAL A 104 -14.50 3.98 -0.65
C VAL A 104 -14.07 5.21 0.15
N ASN A 105 -12.81 5.63 0.07
CA ASN A 105 -12.35 6.87 0.67
C ASN A 105 -13.10 8.10 0.11
N ALA A 106 -13.21 8.22 -1.20
CA ALA A 106 -13.95 9.31 -1.86
C ALA A 106 -15.45 9.33 -1.53
N ALA A 107 -16.02 8.17 -1.23
CA ALA A 107 -17.39 8.00 -0.76
C ALA A 107 -17.56 8.19 0.76
N MET A 108 -16.55 8.75 1.45
CA MET A 108 -16.53 8.97 2.91
C MET A 108 -16.67 7.67 3.73
N GLY A 109 -16.18 6.56 3.17
CA GLY A 109 -16.10 5.28 3.87
C GLY A 109 -14.86 5.16 4.77
N ILE A 110 -14.78 4.06 5.51
CA ILE A 110 -13.65 3.78 6.40
C ILE A 110 -12.54 3.11 5.61
N ILE A 111 -11.33 3.64 5.73
CA ILE A 111 -10.09 3.10 5.15
C ILE A 111 -8.93 3.25 6.14
N CYS A 112 -7.84 2.53 5.89
CA CYS A 112 -6.57 2.76 6.57
C CYS A 112 -5.68 3.65 5.71
N ALA A 113 -5.21 4.77 6.26
CA ALA A 113 -4.25 5.64 5.59
C ALA A 113 -2.87 4.93 5.49
N THR A 114 -2.29 4.88 4.27
CA THR A 114 -1.01 4.19 4.03
C THR A 114 -0.15 4.91 2.96
N PRO A 115 0.72 5.85 3.32
CA PRO A 115 0.79 6.56 4.60
C PRO A 115 -0.28 7.64 4.75
N THR A 116 -1.00 8.00 3.67
CA THR A 116 -2.07 9.01 3.65
C THR A 116 -3.37 8.42 3.12
N ALA A 117 -4.48 9.16 3.24
CA ALA A 117 -5.77 8.74 2.73
C ALA A 117 -5.78 8.65 1.19
N GLY A 118 -5.08 9.55 0.48
CA GLY A 118 -5.01 9.56 -0.98
C GLY A 118 -4.28 8.34 -1.57
N SER A 119 -3.34 7.77 -0.83
CA SER A 119 -2.60 6.56 -1.23
C SER A 119 -3.11 5.26 -0.56
N SER A 120 -4.22 5.33 0.16
CA SER A 120 -4.75 4.22 0.98
C SER A 120 -5.05 2.93 0.20
N GLY A 121 -5.24 3.02 -1.11
CA GLY A 121 -5.50 1.87 -1.97
C GLY A 121 -4.26 1.07 -2.36
N THR A 122 -3.07 1.66 -2.29
CA THR A 122 -1.85 1.01 -2.78
C THR A 122 -1.51 -0.28 -2.02
N ILE A 123 -1.42 -0.20 -0.70
CA ILE A 123 -1.09 -1.35 0.16
C ILE A 123 -2.13 -2.47 0.02
N PRO A 124 -3.44 -2.25 0.20
CA PRO A 124 -4.42 -3.31 0.07
C PRO A 124 -4.51 -3.87 -1.36
N GLY A 125 -4.36 -3.05 -2.40
CA GLY A 125 -4.35 -3.53 -3.77
C GLY A 125 -3.24 -4.53 -4.04
N VAL A 126 -2.03 -4.27 -3.54
CA VAL A 126 -0.89 -5.20 -3.64
C VAL A 126 -1.11 -6.41 -2.74
N LEU A 127 -1.41 -6.20 -1.46
CA LEU A 127 -1.48 -7.26 -0.45
C LEU A 127 -2.53 -8.32 -0.79
N PHE A 128 -3.77 -7.92 -1.09
CA PHE A 128 -4.83 -8.87 -1.41
C PHE A 128 -4.66 -9.53 -2.78
N LYS A 129 -3.90 -8.91 -3.68
CA LYS A 129 -3.47 -9.57 -4.90
C LYS A 129 -2.45 -10.67 -4.61
N LEU A 130 -1.44 -10.38 -3.77
CA LEU A 130 -0.45 -11.38 -3.34
C LEU A 130 -1.10 -12.51 -2.54
N GLU A 131 -2.03 -12.20 -1.63
CA GLU A 131 -2.83 -13.21 -0.92
C GLU A 131 -3.47 -14.20 -1.90
N LYS A 132 -4.18 -13.68 -2.91
CA LYS A 132 -4.90 -14.52 -3.88
C LYS A 132 -3.98 -15.35 -4.78
N THR A 133 -2.80 -14.80 -5.13
CA THR A 133 -1.89 -15.47 -6.08
C THR A 133 -0.96 -16.46 -5.41
N HIS A 134 -0.56 -16.18 -4.17
CA HIS A 134 0.45 -16.95 -3.43
C HIS A 134 -0.11 -17.60 -2.17
N GLU A 135 -1.43 -17.54 -1.96
CA GLU A 135 -2.11 -18.15 -0.81
C GLU A 135 -1.49 -17.74 0.54
N LEU A 136 -1.25 -16.42 0.69
CA LEU A 136 -0.65 -15.89 1.91
C LEU A 136 -1.54 -16.19 3.12
N THR A 137 -0.91 -16.62 4.21
CA THR A 137 -1.60 -16.76 5.49
C THR A 137 -1.89 -15.39 6.12
N GLU A 138 -2.86 -15.33 7.03
CA GLU A 138 -3.18 -14.11 7.79
C GLU A 138 -1.94 -13.56 8.51
N GLU A 139 -1.10 -14.44 9.09
CA GLU A 139 0.14 -14.06 9.74
C GLU A 139 1.13 -13.36 8.78
N GLN A 140 1.30 -13.90 7.58
CA GLN A 140 2.15 -13.27 6.56
C GLN A 140 1.60 -11.92 6.09
N MET A 141 0.29 -11.77 6.01
CA MET A 141 -0.35 -10.50 5.67
C MET A 141 -0.17 -9.44 6.76
N ILE A 142 -0.28 -9.85 8.03
CA ILE A 142 0.01 -8.98 9.17
C ILE A 142 1.49 -8.57 9.16
N ASP A 143 2.41 -9.49 8.91
CA ASP A 143 3.84 -9.19 8.79
C ASP A 143 4.13 -8.24 7.62
N PHE A 144 3.47 -8.41 6.46
CA PHE A 144 3.54 -7.47 5.36
C PHE A 144 3.19 -6.04 5.80
N LEU A 145 2.13 -5.87 6.58
CA LEU A 145 1.71 -4.56 7.06
C LEU A 145 2.72 -3.97 8.06
N PHE A 146 3.33 -4.77 8.92
CA PHE A 146 4.40 -4.31 9.82
C PHE A 146 5.63 -3.86 9.04
N VAL A 147 6.07 -4.64 8.05
CA VAL A 147 7.19 -4.25 7.17
C VAL A 147 6.86 -2.95 6.43
N SER A 148 5.67 -2.87 5.82
CA SER A 148 5.22 -1.64 5.17
C SER A 148 5.27 -0.44 6.12
N SER A 149 4.83 -0.60 7.36
CA SER A 149 4.82 0.45 8.38
C SER A 149 6.23 0.88 8.77
N LEU A 150 7.17 -0.05 8.92
CA LEU A 150 8.57 0.26 9.23
C LEU A 150 9.21 1.14 8.15
N PHE A 151 9.11 0.72 6.89
CA PHE A 151 9.65 1.50 5.77
C PHE A 151 8.94 2.84 5.58
N GLY A 152 7.60 2.86 5.75
CA GLY A 152 6.80 4.08 5.69
C GLY A 152 7.18 5.10 6.75
N ARG A 153 7.49 4.64 7.96
CA ARG A 153 7.94 5.50 9.06
C ARG A 153 9.29 6.15 8.76
N VAL A 154 10.25 5.42 8.24
CA VAL A 154 11.54 6.00 7.83
C VAL A 154 11.35 7.06 6.76
N VAL A 155 10.45 6.83 5.78
CA VAL A 155 10.11 7.87 4.78
C VAL A 155 9.49 9.09 5.45
N ALA A 156 8.50 8.91 6.33
CA ALA A 156 7.80 10.01 6.98
C ALA A 156 8.72 10.85 7.87
N ASN A 157 9.75 10.25 8.47
CA ASN A 157 10.74 10.97 9.28
C ASN A 157 11.70 11.82 8.43
N ASN A 158 11.96 11.43 7.18
CA ASN A 158 12.97 12.05 6.33
C ASN A 158 12.40 12.90 5.19
N ALA A 159 11.12 12.72 4.86
CA ALA A 159 10.48 13.39 3.73
C ALA A 159 9.01 13.72 4.02
N SER A 160 8.44 14.63 3.25
CA SER A 160 7.00 14.83 3.25
C SER A 160 6.31 13.68 2.55
N VAL A 161 5.27 13.12 3.18
CA VAL A 161 4.37 12.14 2.57
C VAL A 161 3.06 12.76 2.10
N ALA A 162 2.89 14.07 2.28
CA ALA A 162 1.67 14.79 1.95
C ALA A 162 1.61 15.15 0.45
N GLY A 163 0.57 14.71 -0.24
CA GLY A 163 0.34 15.02 -1.65
C GLY A 163 0.26 16.52 -1.94
N ALA A 164 -0.32 17.31 -1.02
CA ALA A 164 -0.41 18.75 -1.14
C ALA A 164 0.95 19.47 -1.16
N THR A 165 1.98 18.88 -0.53
CA THR A 165 3.33 19.45 -0.45
C THR A 165 4.23 18.85 -1.51
N GLY A 166 4.25 17.53 -1.63
CA GLY A 166 5.21 16.79 -2.46
C GLY A 166 4.61 16.18 -3.74
N GLY A 167 3.30 16.32 -3.96
CA GLY A 167 2.61 15.69 -5.09
C GLY A 167 2.36 14.19 -4.88
N CYS A 168 1.80 13.54 -5.90
CA CYS A 168 1.58 12.10 -5.89
C CYS A 168 2.89 11.29 -5.76
N GLN A 169 4.02 11.84 -6.21
CA GLN A 169 5.33 11.22 -6.01
C GLN A 169 5.66 11.00 -4.52
N ALA A 170 5.28 11.94 -3.65
CA ALA A 170 5.49 11.81 -2.21
C ALA A 170 4.47 10.84 -1.59
N GLU A 171 3.22 10.96 -1.94
CA GLU A 171 2.10 10.23 -1.37
C GLU A 171 2.02 8.78 -1.87
N VAL A 172 1.74 8.62 -3.17
CA VAL A 172 1.62 7.31 -3.83
C VAL A 172 2.99 6.66 -4.00
N GLY A 173 4.05 7.48 -4.22
CA GLY A 173 5.44 7.01 -4.28
C GLY A 173 5.89 6.34 -2.98
N SER A 174 5.59 6.95 -1.84
CA SER A 174 5.87 6.35 -0.53
C SER A 174 5.11 5.04 -0.32
N ALA A 175 3.81 5.02 -0.64
CA ALA A 175 2.99 3.82 -0.51
C ALA A 175 3.50 2.67 -1.38
N SER A 176 3.94 2.97 -2.62
CA SER A 176 4.53 1.99 -3.54
C SER A 176 5.85 1.44 -3.01
N ALA A 177 6.69 2.31 -2.48
CA ALA A 177 7.95 1.94 -1.86
C ALA A 177 7.74 1.01 -0.65
N MET A 178 6.76 1.33 0.21
CA MET A 178 6.34 0.52 1.34
C MET A 178 5.88 -0.88 0.90
N ALA A 179 5.00 -0.94 -0.11
CA ALA A 179 4.48 -2.19 -0.64
C ALA A 179 5.58 -3.05 -1.28
N ALA A 180 6.49 -2.45 -2.04
CA ALA A 180 7.59 -3.15 -2.71
C ALA A 180 8.57 -3.77 -1.71
N ALA A 181 8.98 -3.01 -0.69
CA ALA A 181 9.84 -3.53 0.38
C ALA A 181 9.20 -4.70 1.13
N ALA A 182 7.91 -4.55 1.49
CA ALA A 182 7.17 -5.58 2.19
C ALA A 182 6.99 -6.86 1.35
N ALA A 183 6.69 -6.71 0.06
CA ALA A 183 6.54 -7.86 -0.84
C ALA A 183 7.85 -8.69 -0.91
N VAL A 184 8.99 -8.03 -1.08
CA VAL A 184 10.29 -8.73 -1.08
C VAL A 184 10.54 -9.44 0.24
N SER A 185 10.27 -8.78 1.37
CA SER A 185 10.51 -9.32 2.70
C SER A 185 9.68 -10.57 2.99
N ILE A 186 8.36 -10.58 2.70
CA ILE A 186 7.50 -11.73 3.01
C ILE A 186 7.79 -12.96 2.12
N PHE A 187 8.42 -12.77 0.96
CA PHE A 187 8.89 -13.85 0.10
C PHE A 187 10.32 -14.31 0.41
N GLY A 188 10.87 -13.89 1.55
CA GLY A 188 12.18 -14.33 2.03
C GLY A 188 13.35 -13.65 1.32
N GLY A 189 13.13 -12.49 0.70
CA GLY A 189 14.23 -11.70 0.16
C GLY A 189 15.13 -11.15 1.26
N GLU A 190 16.42 -11.03 0.95
CA GLU A 190 17.40 -10.45 1.88
C GLU A 190 17.03 -8.99 2.22
N PRO A 191 17.38 -8.50 3.43
CA PRO A 191 17.06 -7.14 3.85
C PRO A 191 17.51 -6.06 2.85
N GLU A 192 18.67 -6.24 2.22
CA GLU A 192 19.19 -5.36 1.18
C GLU A 192 18.27 -5.31 -0.05
N ALA A 193 17.72 -6.47 -0.45
CA ALA A 193 16.78 -6.55 -1.59
C ALA A 193 15.50 -5.76 -1.33
N SER A 194 14.99 -5.74 -0.10
CA SER A 194 13.84 -4.91 0.29
C SER A 194 14.13 -3.42 0.12
N GLY A 195 15.33 -2.97 0.53
CA GLY A 195 15.77 -1.59 0.32
C GLY A 195 15.90 -1.22 -1.15
N HIS A 196 16.43 -2.10 -1.99
CA HIS A 196 16.50 -1.89 -3.44
C HIS A 196 15.11 -1.85 -4.09
N ALA A 197 14.20 -2.74 -3.71
CA ALA A 197 12.83 -2.74 -4.20
C ALA A 197 12.11 -1.42 -3.86
N MET A 198 12.28 -0.93 -2.64
CA MET A 198 11.79 0.38 -2.22
C MET A 198 12.30 1.50 -3.12
N ALA A 199 13.62 1.56 -3.34
CA ALA A 199 14.25 2.59 -4.16
C ALA A 199 13.78 2.56 -5.61
N LEU A 200 13.65 1.37 -6.20
CA LEU A 200 13.12 1.18 -7.55
C LEU A 200 11.66 1.64 -7.65
N ALA A 201 10.81 1.27 -6.70
CA ALA A 201 9.41 1.65 -6.70
C ALA A 201 9.23 3.18 -6.62
N ILE A 202 9.91 3.85 -5.68
CA ILE A 202 9.78 5.30 -5.52
C ILE A 202 10.35 6.05 -6.74
N SER A 203 11.46 5.58 -7.32
CA SER A 203 12.09 6.23 -8.46
C SER A 203 11.20 6.27 -9.71
N ASN A 204 10.34 5.28 -9.89
CA ASN A 204 9.40 5.23 -11.01
C ASN A 204 8.24 6.23 -10.88
N LEU A 205 8.05 6.83 -9.73
CA LEU A 205 6.96 7.76 -9.44
C LEU A 205 7.45 9.21 -9.29
N LEU A 206 8.76 9.45 -9.44
CA LEU A 206 9.32 10.79 -9.44
C LEU A 206 8.75 11.63 -10.60
N GLY A 207 8.41 12.88 -10.28
CA GLY A 207 7.81 13.82 -11.23
C GLY A 207 6.28 13.80 -11.24
N LEU A 208 5.61 12.86 -10.55
CA LEU A 208 4.16 12.90 -10.40
C LEU A 208 3.76 14.00 -9.41
N VAL A 209 3.16 15.04 -9.96
CA VAL A 209 2.63 16.18 -9.19
C VAL A 209 1.17 15.95 -8.81
N CYS A 210 0.64 16.77 -7.90
CA CYS A 210 -0.79 16.82 -7.65
C CYS A 210 -1.44 17.77 -8.69
N ASP A 211 -2.47 17.30 -9.38
CA ASP A 211 -3.19 18.06 -10.42
C ASP A 211 -4.69 18.10 -10.10
N PRO A 212 -5.14 19.04 -9.23
CA PRO A 212 -6.54 19.12 -8.82
C PRO A 212 -7.50 19.39 -9.99
N VAL A 213 -8.61 18.67 -10.04
CA VAL A 213 -9.70 18.89 -11.01
C VAL A 213 -10.82 19.66 -10.33
N ALA A 214 -11.22 20.79 -10.88
CA ALA A 214 -12.22 21.71 -10.29
C ALA A 214 -11.91 22.10 -8.82
N GLY A 215 -10.63 22.21 -8.48
CA GLY A 215 -10.17 22.52 -7.11
C GLY A 215 -10.20 21.33 -6.13
N LEU A 216 -10.55 20.14 -6.58
CA LEU A 216 -10.63 18.92 -5.76
C LEU A 216 -9.55 17.92 -6.16
N VAL A 217 -9.02 17.20 -5.18
CA VAL A 217 -8.02 16.13 -5.38
C VAL A 217 -8.65 14.74 -5.54
N GLU A 218 -9.97 14.63 -5.57
CA GLU A 218 -10.72 13.37 -5.64
C GLU A 218 -10.30 12.54 -6.87
N ILE A 219 -10.41 13.11 -8.07
CA ILE A 219 -10.05 12.40 -9.32
C ILE A 219 -8.58 12.02 -9.33
N PRO A 220 -7.62 12.92 -9.08
CA PRO A 220 -6.21 12.55 -9.06
C PRO A 220 -5.83 11.59 -7.93
N CYS A 221 -6.56 11.50 -6.83
CA CYS A 221 -6.29 10.51 -5.78
C CYS A 221 -6.81 9.11 -6.12
N VAL A 222 -7.94 9.00 -6.83
CA VAL A 222 -8.47 7.70 -7.26
C VAL A 222 -7.66 7.12 -8.42
N MET A 223 -7.30 7.93 -9.41
CA MET A 223 -6.66 7.46 -10.64
C MET A 223 -5.17 7.09 -10.50
N PRO A 224 -4.29 7.89 -9.84
CA PRO A 224 -2.86 7.57 -9.76
C PRO A 224 -2.52 6.31 -9.00
N VAL A 225 -3.37 5.87 -8.10
CA VAL A 225 -3.13 4.62 -7.36
C VAL A 225 -2.98 3.41 -8.31
N SER A 226 -3.51 3.51 -9.53
CA SER A 226 -3.34 2.49 -10.55
C SER A 226 -1.91 2.38 -11.11
N TYR A 227 -1.09 3.44 -11.01
CA TYR A 227 0.29 3.43 -11.51
C TYR A 227 1.26 2.66 -10.61
N THR A 228 0.95 2.52 -9.33
CA THR A 228 1.82 1.88 -8.35
C THR A 228 2.12 0.43 -8.65
N HIS A 229 1.21 -0.25 -9.32
CA HIS A 229 1.32 -1.66 -9.63
C HIS A 229 2.23 -1.95 -10.84
N LEU A 230 2.45 -0.95 -11.71
CA LEU A 230 3.38 -1.06 -12.83
C LEU A 230 4.84 -1.09 -12.39
N THR A 231 5.13 -0.68 -11.17
CA THR A 231 6.48 -0.53 -10.66
C THR A 231 6.90 -1.61 -9.67
N LEU A 232 6.00 -2.52 -9.30
CA LEU A 232 6.39 -3.67 -8.49
C LEU A 232 7.41 -4.50 -9.24
N PRO A 233 8.59 -4.78 -8.65
CA PRO A 233 9.59 -5.59 -9.31
C PRO A 233 9.04 -7.01 -9.47
N THR A 234 8.69 -7.35 -10.70
CA THR A 234 8.32 -8.72 -11.10
C THR A 234 9.55 -9.55 -11.43
N ASN A 235 10.72 -9.07 -11.09
CA ASN A 235 11.98 -9.74 -11.36
C ASN A 235 12.16 -10.95 -10.44
N ARG A 236 12.12 -12.09 -11.07
CA ARG A 236 12.52 -13.37 -10.52
C ARG A 236 14.04 -13.41 -10.37
#